data_03eab34d84c2e6c4bb292c3425065f8c
#
_entry.id   03eab34d84c2e6c4bb292c3425065f8c
#
_cell.length_a   1.000
_cell.length_b   1.000
_cell.length_c   1.000
_cell.angle_alpha   90.00
_cell.angle_beta   90.00
_cell.angle_gamma   90.00
#
_symmetry.space_group_name_H-M   'P 1'
#
loop_
_entity.id
_entity.type
_entity.pdbx_description
1 polymer ?
#
loop_
_entity_poly.entity_id
_entity_poly.type
_entity_poly.pdbx_seq_one_letter_code
_entity_poly.pdbx_strand_id
1 'polypeptide(L)'
;MRLGIKEIQEIIPHRHPFLLIDFIDELEPGVRAVGYKSITFNEPQFNGHFPGQPVMPGVLMIEALAQVGAVAILSLPENKGKTAFFGSINNAKFKQMVLPGDRLKLECEIIKRKGPIGVGKAVATNAEGKIAVSAELTLSLIHI
;
A
#
# COMPACT_ATOMS: atom_id res chain seq x y z
N MET A 1 5.55 5.48 15.25
CA MET A 1 6.67 4.53 15.09
C MET A 1 7.04 4.48 13.62
N ARG A 2 8.31 4.65 13.33
CA ARG A 2 8.82 4.70 11.95
C ARG A 2 9.55 3.39 11.62
N LEU A 3 9.29 2.84 10.42
CA LEU A 3 9.92 1.59 9.98
C LEU A 3 10.65 1.80 8.66
N GLY A 4 11.88 1.27 8.59
CA GLY A 4 12.61 1.18 7.34
C GLY A 4 12.29 -0.11 6.60
N ILE A 5 12.98 -0.31 5.48
CA ILE A 5 12.68 -1.45 4.59
C ILE A 5 12.90 -2.82 5.26
N LYS A 6 13.89 -2.93 6.15
CA LYS A 6 14.13 -4.19 6.85
C LYS A 6 12.96 -4.59 7.74
N GLU A 7 12.47 -3.64 8.53
CA GLU A 7 11.35 -3.88 9.43
C GLU A 7 10.07 -4.17 8.68
N ILE A 8 9.85 -3.49 7.55
CA ILE A 8 8.70 -3.76 6.69
C ILE A 8 8.73 -5.20 6.19
N GLN A 9 9.90 -5.67 5.75
CA GLN A 9 10.05 -7.05 5.26
C GLN A 9 9.87 -8.10 6.36
N GLU A 10 10.02 -7.74 7.61
CA GLU A 10 9.72 -8.63 8.74
C GLU A 10 8.22 -8.76 8.98
N ILE A 11 7.43 -7.79 8.51
CA ILE A 11 5.98 -7.75 8.73
C ILE A 11 5.20 -8.30 7.55
N ILE A 12 5.57 -7.91 6.31
CA ILE A 12 4.87 -8.37 5.11
C ILE A 12 5.80 -9.24 4.26
N PRO A 13 5.23 -10.24 3.55
CA PRO A 13 6.05 -11.18 2.76
C PRO A 13 6.47 -10.65 1.40
N HIS A 14 5.93 -9.54 0.96
CA HIS A 14 6.21 -8.95 -0.35
C HIS A 14 7.71 -8.66 -0.53
N ARG A 15 8.23 -8.89 -1.74
CA ARG A 15 9.64 -8.65 -2.07
C ARG A 15 9.74 -7.99 -3.44
N HIS A 16 10.93 -7.44 -3.73
CA HIS A 16 11.21 -6.87 -5.04
C HIS A 16 10.83 -7.87 -6.15
N PRO A 17 10.15 -7.46 -7.23
CA PRO A 17 9.78 -6.06 -7.55
C PRO A 17 8.40 -5.64 -7.08
N PHE A 18 7.75 -6.42 -6.22
CA PHE A 18 6.37 -6.17 -5.81
C PHE A 18 6.23 -5.55 -4.43
N LEU A 19 7.30 -5.24 -3.75
CA LEU A 19 7.27 -4.48 -2.50
C LEU A 19 7.20 -2.99 -2.85
N LEU A 20 6.06 -2.37 -2.57
CA LEU A 20 5.74 -1.03 -3.06
C LEU A 20 5.70 0.03 -1.94
N ILE A 21 6.50 -0.17 -0.90
CA ILE A 21 6.65 0.79 0.20
C ILE A 21 8.13 1.02 0.44
N ASP A 22 8.57 2.27 0.48
CA ASP A 22 9.97 2.57 0.78
C ASP A 22 10.21 2.69 2.29
N PHE A 23 9.28 3.31 3.02
CA PHE A 23 9.33 3.34 4.47
C PHE A 23 7.93 3.63 5.02
N ILE A 24 7.75 3.30 6.30
CA ILE A 24 6.55 3.64 7.06
C ILE A 24 6.92 4.81 7.97
N ASP A 25 6.18 5.89 7.88
CA ASP A 25 6.41 7.09 8.67
C ASP A 25 5.67 7.04 10.00
N GLU A 26 4.43 6.55 9.98
CA GLU A 26 3.59 6.44 11.18
C GLU A 26 2.94 5.07 11.20
N LEU A 27 2.92 4.45 12.38
CA LEU A 27 2.29 3.15 12.56
C LEU A 27 1.62 3.08 13.93
N GLU A 28 0.32 2.82 13.92
CA GLU A 28 -0.44 2.42 15.11
C GLU A 28 -0.96 1.00 14.82
N PRO A 29 -0.32 -0.05 15.39
CA PRO A 29 -0.69 -1.42 15.09
C PRO A 29 -2.18 -1.69 15.24
N GLY A 30 -2.78 -2.27 14.21
CA GLY A 30 -4.21 -2.58 14.17
C GLY A 30 -5.12 -1.38 13.87
N VAL A 31 -4.57 -0.18 13.78
CA VAL A 31 -5.36 1.05 13.62
C VAL A 31 -5.07 1.73 12.29
N ARG A 32 -3.82 2.11 12.05
CA ARG A 32 -3.46 2.82 10.82
C ARG A 32 -1.97 2.80 10.55
N ALA A 33 -1.62 3.03 9.30
CA ALA A 33 -0.24 3.25 8.91
C ALA A 33 -0.18 4.30 7.81
N VAL A 34 0.92 5.03 7.78
CA VAL A 34 1.25 5.98 6.74
C VAL A 34 2.63 5.63 6.21
N GLY A 35 2.71 5.35 4.92
CA GLY A 35 3.96 5.02 4.26
C GLY A 35 4.19 5.91 3.05
N TYR A 36 5.36 5.75 2.46
CA TYR A 36 5.76 6.51 1.27
C TYR A 36 6.38 5.61 0.24
N LYS A 37 6.14 5.93 -1.03
CA LYS A 37 6.79 5.29 -2.16
C LYS A 37 7.26 6.37 -3.13
N SER A 38 8.53 6.35 -3.46
CA SER A 38 9.08 7.16 -4.54
C SER A 38 8.79 6.45 -5.86
N ILE A 39 8.37 7.22 -6.86
CA ILE A 39 8.07 6.67 -8.18
C ILE A 39 9.28 6.96 -9.08
N THR A 40 9.99 5.92 -9.49
CA THR A 40 11.21 6.07 -10.28
C THR A 40 11.09 5.34 -11.61
N PHE A 41 11.70 5.90 -12.66
CA PHE A 41 11.57 5.37 -14.00
C PHE A 41 12.20 3.99 -14.19
N ASN A 42 13.12 3.58 -13.31
CA ASN A 42 13.77 2.28 -13.42
C ASN A 42 12.90 1.12 -12.89
N GLU A 43 11.66 1.37 -12.53
CA GLU A 43 10.76 0.31 -12.09
C GLU A 43 10.19 -0.43 -13.31
N PRO A 44 10.05 -1.77 -13.25
CA PRO A 44 9.73 -2.57 -14.43
C PRO A 44 8.36 -2.30 -15.06
N GLN A 45 7.38 -1.84 -14.29
CA GLN A 45 6.05 -1.59 -14.85
C GLN A 45 6.04 -0.49 -15.92
N PHE A 46 7.01 0.42 -15.90
CA PHE A 46 7.07 1.50 -16.89
C PHE A 46 7.56 1.04 -18.26
N ASN A 47 8.09 -0.17 -18.36
CA ASN A 47 8.50 -0.71 -19.66
C ASN A 47 7.30 -0.90 -20.59
N GLY A 48 6.15 -1.25 -20.03
CA GLY A 48 4.95 -1.51 -20.80
C GLY A 48 3.79 -0.55 -20.56
N HIS A 49 3.90 0.34 -19.59
CA HIS A 49 2.78 1.19 -19.18
C HIS A 49 3.20 2.65 -19.08
N PHE A 50 3.37 3.36 -20.18
CA PHE A 50 3.28 2.93 -21.58
C PHE A 50 4.56 3.32 -22.31
N PRO A 51 4.95 2.65 -23.41
CA PRO A 51 6.15 3.03 -24.15
C PRO A 51 6.12 4.52 -24.53
N GLY A 52 7.15 5.27 -24.12
CA GLY A 52 7.25 6.70 -24.38
C GLY A 52 6.40 7.58 -23.48
N GLN A 53 5.50 7.03 -22.70
CA GLN A 53 4.66 7.77 -21.75
C GLN A 53 4.48 6.98 -20.45
N PRO A 54 5.48 6.99 -19.58
CA PRO A 54 5.39 6.22 -18.33
C PRO A 54 4.36 6.84 -17.37
N VAL A 55 3.43 6.01 -16.92
CA VAL A 55 2.40 6.39 -15.95
C VAL A 55 2.31 5.28 -14.92
N MET A 56 2.29 5.64 -13.64
CA MET A 56 2.14 4.64 -12.57
C MET A 56 0.78 3.96 -12.71
N PRO A 57 0.74 2.63 -12.88
CA PRO A 57 -0.54 1.93 -12.99
C PRO A 57 -1.40 2.16 -11.74
N GLY A 58 -2.66 2.56 -11.95
CA GLY A 58 -3.58 2.82 -10.85
C GLY A 58 -3.75 1.61 -9.95
N VAL A 59 -3.81 0.41 -10.53
CA VAL A 59 -3.97 -0.82 -9.75
C VAL A 59 -2.77 -1.09 -8.85
N LEU A 60 -1.57 -0.65 -9.23
CA LEU A 60 -0.39 -0.80 -8.39
C LEU A 60 -0.38 0.24 -7.26
N MET A 61 -0.99 1.40 -7.44
CA MET A 61 -1.19 2.34 -6.34
C MET A 61 -2.14 1.75 -5.29
N ILE A 62 -3.19 1.06 -5.74
CA ILE A 62 -4.09 0.35 -4.82
C ILE A 62 -3.33 -0.77 -4.11
N GLU A 63 -2.49 -1.51 -4.82
CA GLU A 63 -1.66 -2.54 -4.20
C GLU A 63 -0.73 -1.96 -3.13
N ALA A 64 -0.10 -0.82 -3.42
CA ALA A 64 0.75 -0.14 -2.44
C ALA A 64 -0.01 0.24 -1.18
N LEU A 65 -1.24 0.75 -1.34
CA LEU A 65 -2.12 1.06 -0.21
C LEU A 65 -2.49 -0.19 0.58
N ALA A 66 -2.73 -1.29 -0.09
CA ALA A 66 -3.03 -2.56 0.57
C ALA A 66 -1.83 -3.06 1.37
N GLN A 67 -0.61 -2.86 0.86
CA GLN A 67 0.59 -3.24 1.60
C GLN A 67 0.74 -2.40 2.87
N VAL A 68 0.44 -1.10 2.81
CA VAL A 68 0.45 -0.25 4.00
C VAL A 68 -0.59 -0.72 5.01
N GLY A 69 -1.79 -1.06 4.55
CA GLY A 69 -2.83 -1.62 5.41
C GLY A 69 -2.42 -2.96 6.00
N ALA A 70 -1.74 -3.79 5.22
CA ALA A 70 -1.20 -5.06 5.70
C ALA A 70 -0.15 -4.84 6.80
N VAL A 71 0.71 -3.84 6.66
CA VAL A 71 1.67 -3.49 7.71
C VAL A 71 0.92 -3.14 9.00
N ALA A 72 -0.14 -2.34 8.91
CA ALA A 72 -0.92 -1.96 10.08
C ALA A 72 -1.52 -3.16 10.80
N ILE A 73 -2.09 -4.12 10.05
CA ILE A 73 -2.74 -5.28 10.64
C ILE A 73 -1.74 -6.36 11.08
N LEU A 74 -0.75 -6.65 10.24
CA LEU A 74 0.18 -7.75 10.49
C LEU A 74 1.25 -7.40 11.54
N SER A 75 1.35 -6.12 11.92
CA SER A 75 2.23 -5.71 13.01
C SER A 75 1.69 -6.10 14.37
N LEU A 76 0.40 -6.47 14.48
CA LEU A 76 -0.15 -7.01 15.71
C LEU A 76 0.47 -8.39 15.99
N PRO A 77 0.86 -8.68 17.25
CA PRO A 77 1.50 -9.96 17.57
C PRO A 77 0.66 -11.19 17.17
N GLU A 78 -0.66 -11.12 17.32
CA GLU A 78 -1.55 -12.24 16.99
C GLU A 78 -1.62 -12.53 15.49
N ASN A 79 -1.18 -11.59 14.65
CA ASN A 79 -1.21 -11.76 13.19
C ASN A 79 0.15 -12.05 12.59
N LYS A 80 1.18 -12.20 13.42
CA LYS A 80 2.54 -12.45 12.95
C LYS A 80 2.61 -13.72 12.10
N GLY A 81 3.22 -13.60 10.92
CA GLY A 81 3.40 -14.73 10.01
C GLY A 81 2.23 -14.98 9.07
N LYS A 82 1.14 -14.24 9.22
CA LYS A 82 0.02 -14.33 8.29
C LYS A 82 0.31 -13.54 7.01
N THR A 83 -0.42 -13.87 5.96
CA THR A 83 -0.38 -13.15 4.69
C THR A 83 -1.74 -12.51 4.43
N ALA A 84 -1.74 -11.28 3.94
CA ALA A 84 -2.96 -10.55 3.62
C ALA A 84 -3.25 -10.67 2.13
N PHE A 85 -4.47 -11.10 1.80
CA PHE A 85 -4.95 -11.19 0.43
C PHE A 85 -6.13 -10.25 0.24
N PHE A 86 -6.30 -9.73 -0.98
CA PHE A 86 -7.49 -8.96 -1.28
C PHE A 86 -8.74 -9.83 -1.19
N GLY A 87 -9.71 -9.37 -0.40
CA GLY A 87 -11.06 -9.92 -0.41
C GLY A 87 -11.95 -9.14 -1.36
N SER A 88 -11.85 -7.80 -1.31
CA SER A 88 -12.58 -6.94 -2.23
C SER A 88 -11.96 -5.55 -2.27
N ILE A 89 -12.28 -4.83 -3.34
CA ILE A 89 -11.91 -3.42 -3.53
C ILE A 89 -13.19 -2.68 -3.85
N ASN A 90 -13.56 -1.71 -3.02
CA ASN A 90 -14.80 -0.96 -3.19
C ASN A 90 -14.52 0.51 -3.38
N ASN A 91 -15.34 1.18 -4.20
CA ASN A 91 -15.30 2.61 -4.42
C ASN A 91 -13.91 3.12 -4.81
N ALA A 92 -13.21 2.38 -5.65
CA ALA A 92 -11.91 2.78 -6.14
C ALA A 92 -12.07 3.95 -7.12
N LYS A 93 -11.37 5.06 -6.84
CA LYS A 93 -11.41 6.26 -7.67
C LYS A 93 -10.00 6.69 -8.00
N PHE A 94 -9.74 6.91 -9.27
CA PHE A 94 -8.44 7.32 -9.81
C PHE A 94 -8.57 8.76 -10.25
N LYS A 95 -7.94 9.68 -9.52
CA LYS A 95 -8.18 11.12 -9.68
C LYS A 95 -7.02 11.87 -10.32
N GLN A 96 -5.79 11.39 -10.20
CA GLN A 96 -4.61 12.03 -10.76
C GLN A 96 -3.68 10.99 -11.34
N MET A 97 -3.08 11.29 -12.49
CA MET A 97 -1.98 10.48 -13.02
C MET A 97 -0.74 10.72 -12.16
N VAL A 98 0.02 9.67 -11.93
CA VAL A 98 1.27 9.73 -11.19
C VAL A 98 2.39 9.29 -12.11
N LEU A 99 3.41 10.10 -12.22
CA LEU A 99 4.51 9.90 -13.17
C LEU A 99 5.84 9.64 -12.42
N PRO A 100 6.82 9.04 -13.09
CA PRO A 100 8.16 8.95 -12.52
C PRO A 100 8.66 10.32 -12.10
N GLY A 101 9.27 10.40 -10.91
CA GLY A 101 9.70 11.64 -10.29
C GLY A 101 8.79 12.10 -9.18
N ASP A 102 7.59 11.54 -9.08
CA ASP A 102 6.64 11.86 -8.02
C ASP A 102 6.91 11.01 -6.77
N ARG A 103 6.24 11.34 -5.69
CA ARG A 103 6.31 10.60 -4.43
C ARG A 103 4.90 10.45 -3.88
N LEU A 104 4.51 9.23 -3.57
CA LEU A 104 3.19 8.95 -3.03
C LEU A 104 3.23 8.85 -1.51
N LYS A 105 2.33 9.57 -0.85
CA LYS A 105 2.01 9.35 0.55
C LYS A 105 0.85 8.34 0.58
N LEU A 106 1.06 7.23 1.26
CA LEU A 106 0.13 6.10 1.28
C LEU A 106 -0.46 5.97 2.68
N GLU A 107 -1.76 6.22 2.81
CA GLU A 107 -2.43 6.17 4.11
C GLU A 107 -3.52 5.10 4.08
N CYS A 108 -3.52 4.24 5.09
CA CYS A 108 -4.57 3.25 5.26
C CYS A 108 -5.00 3.19 6.73
N GLU A 109 -6.28 3.46 6.96
CA GLU A 109 -6.89 3.38 8.28
C GLU A 109 -7.78 2.16 8.35
N ILE A 110 -7.58 1.33 9.37
CA ILE A 110 -8.39 0.13 9.56
C ILE A 110 -9.68 0.55 10.25
N ILE A 111 -10.79 0.50 9.51
CA ILE A 111 -12.09 0.96 9.99
C ILE A 111 -12.95 -0.17 10.54
N LYS A 112 -12.58 -1.42 10.28
CA LYS A 112 -13.33 -2.58 10.76
C LYS A 112 -12.43 -3.81 10.76
N ARG A 113 -12.51 -4.60 11.84
CA ARG A 113 -11.86 -5.92 11.90
C ARG A 113 -12.85 -6.93 12.45
N LYS A 114 -12.97 -8.08 11.77
CA LYS A 114 -13.83 -9.17 12.21
C LYS A 114 -13.18 -10.49 11.82
N GLY A 115 -12.69 -11.23 12.82
CA GLY A 115 -11.96 -12.47 12.57
C GLY A 115 -10.73 -12.22 11.70
N PRO A 116 -10.56 -12.99 10.60
CA PRO A 116 -9.42 -12.81 9.71
C PRO A 116 -9.61 -11.67 8.70
N ILE A 117 -10.72 -10.94 8.78
CA ILE A 117 -11.06 -9.90 7.79
C ILE A 117 -10.77 -8.52 8.37
N GLY A 118 -10.04 -7.70 7.62
CA GLY A 118 -9.83 -6.30 7.94
C GLY A 118 -10.28 -5.42 6.79
N VAL A 119 -10.94 -4.30 7.10
CA VAL A 119 -11.39 -3.33 6.12
C VAL A 119 -10.61 -2.04 6.35
N GLY A 120 -9.97 -1.54 5.30
CA GLY A 120 -9.19 -0.32 5.36
C GLY A 120 -9.71 0.75 4.44
N LYS A 121 -9.71 1.99 4.91
CA LYS A 121 -9.96 3.17 4.10
C LYS A 121 -8.60 3.70 3.66
N ALA A 122 -8.39 3.76 2.34
CA ALA A 122 -7.06 3.98 1.77
C ALA A 122 -7.03 5.20 0.86
N VAL A 123 -5.99 6.00 0.99
CA VAL A 123 -5.80 7.21 0.17
C VAL A 123 -4.33 7.38 -0.18
N ALA A 124 -4.04 7.54 -1.47
CA ALA A 124 -2.70 7.89 -1.94
C ALA A 124 -2.70 9.34 -2.42
N THR A 125 -1.73 10.11 -1.95
CA THR A 125 -1.61 11.55 -2.24
C THR A 125 -0.27 11.79 -2.94
N ASN A 126 -0.26 12.62 -3.98
CA ASN A 126 0.98 12.93 -4.69
C ASN A 126 1.80 13.99 -3.94
N ALA A 127 2.97 14.34 -4.48
CA ALA A 127 3.87 15.30 -3.83
C ALA A 127 3.28 16.71 -3.72
N GLU A 128 2.27 17.04 -4.52
CA GLU A 128 1.57 18.33 -4.46
C GLU A 128 0.41 18.32 -3.47
N GLY A 129 0.17 17.21 -2.79
CA GLY A 129 -0.92 17.09 -1.82
C GLY A 129 -2.28 16.74 -2.44
N LYS A 130 -2.31 16.38 -3.72
CA LYS A 130 -3.56 16.00 -4.40
C LYS A 130 -3.80 14.50 -4.29
N ILE A 131 -5.04 14.11 -4.10
CA ILE A 131 -5.42 12.70 -4.05
C ILE A 131 -5.25 12.08 -5.43
N ALA A 132 -4.40 11.06 -5.52
CA ALA A 132 -4.21 10.31 -6.75
C ALA A 132 -5.21 9.17 -6.85
N VAL A 133 -5.36 8.40 -5.76
CA VAL A 133 -6.32 7.29 -5.72
C VAL A 133 -6.89 7.16 -4.32
N SER A 134 -8.16 6.74 -4.23
CA SER A 134 -8.81 6.39 -2.97
C SER A 134 -9.62 5.12 -3.17
N ALA A 135 -9.73 4.32 -2.11
CA ALA A 135 -10.49 3.07 -2.16
C ALA A 135 -10.78 2.57 -0.75
N GLU A 136 -11.72 1.64 -0.66
CA GLU A 136 -11.96 0.85 0.53
C GLU A 136 -11.50 -0.58 0.24
N LEU A 137 -10.59 -1.09 1.05
CA LEU A 137 -9.93 -2.37 0.82
C LEU A 137 -10.34 -3.37 1.88
N THR A 138 -10.76 -4.56 1.45
CA THR A 138 -11.00 -5.68 2.36
C THR A 138 -9.85 -6.66 2.21
N LEU A 139 -9.16 -6.95 3.31
CA LEU A 139 -8.04 -7.86 3.33
C LEU A 139 -8.41 -9.10 4.16
N SER A 140 -8.05 -10.27 3.65
CA SER A 140 -8.24 -11.53 4.33
C SER A 140 -6.88 -12.06 4.79
N LEU A 141 -6.75 -12.32 6.09
CA LEU A 141 -5.50 -12.76 6.69
C LEU A 141 -5.50 -14.28 6.83
N ILE A 142 -4.52 -14.93 6.24
CA ILE A 142 -4.39 -16.38 6.35
C ILE A 142 -2.93 -16.78 6.55
N HIS A 143 -2.73 -17.94 7.17
CA HIS A 143 -1.42 -18.58 7.20
C HIS A 143 -1.23 -19.40 5.93
N ILE A 144 -0.04 -19.31 5.37
CA ILE A 144 0.33 -20.13 4.22
C ILE A 144 1.25 -21.24 4.66
#